data_4a2ba222d3acd566bb05d769c4112df4
#
_entry.id   4a2ba222d3acd566bb05d769c4112df4
#
_cell.length_a   1.000
_cell.length_b   1.000
_cell.length_c   1.000
_cell.angle_alpha   90.00
_cell.angle_beta   90.00
_cell.angle_gamma   90.00
#
_symmetry.space_group_name_H-M   'P 1'
#
loop_
_entity.id
_entity.type
_entity.pdbx_description
1 polymer ?
#
loop_
_entity_poly.entity_id
_entity_poly.type
_entity_poly.pdbx_seq_one_letter_code
_entity_poly.pdbx_strand_id
1 'polypeptide(L)'
;MQIWRQLAATGVALLLLGYYPLAQAAPAAKLWDRWNAFNPASSATIDHRPWHNWLETFVVSGADGINRVAYNQITEADRARLRTYIDSLTALSISDFKRNQQRAYWINLYNALTIDIVLEHFPLNSIRDISRGLFSSGPWRLKLATIEGEALTLDDIE
;
A
#
# COMPACT_ATOMS: atom_id res chain seq x y z
N MET A 1 61.20 -43.27 -37.13
CA MET A 1 59.78 -43.40 -37.53
C MET A 1 58.94 -42.95 -36.33
N GLN A 2 58.58 -41.66 -36.27
CA GLN A 2 57.79 -41.06 -35.14
C GLN A 2 56.41 -40.76 -35.61
N ILE A 3 55.41 -41.38 -34.93
CA ILE A 3 54.04 -41.21 -35.22
C ILE A 3 53.50 -40.13 -34.24
N TRP A 4 53.12 -38.96 -34.77
CA TRP A 4 52.47 -37.89 -34.03
C TRP A 4 51.00 -38.21 -33.76
N ARG A 5 50.64 -38.41 -32.48
CA ARG A 5 49.24 -38.47 -32.07
C ARG A 5 48.76 -37.04 -31.78
N GLN A 6 47.89 -36.54 -32.61
CA GLN A 6 47.16 -35.29 -32.37
C GLN A 6 46.01 -35.57 -31.41
N LEU A 7 46.05 -34.97 -30.21
CA LEU A 7 44.94 -34.92 -29.28
C LEU A 7 44.09 -33.72 -29.64
N ALA A 8 42.88 -33.99 -30.16
CA ALA A 8 41.86 -32.98 -30.36
C ALA A 8 41.23 -32.62 -29.00
N ALA A 9 41.49 -31.40 -28.52
CA ALA A 9 40.83 -30.85 -27.35
C ALA A 9 39.44 -30.28 -27.74
N THR A 10 38.38 -31.03 -27.42
CA THR A 10 37.02 -30.57 -27.60
C THR A 10 36.67 -29.63 -26.45
N GLY A 11 36.66 -28.34 -26.70
CA GLY A 11 36.21 -27.33 -25.76
C GLY A 11 34.68 -27.35 -25.63
N VAL A 12 34.18 -27.73 -24.48
CA VAL A 12 32.77 -27.59 -24.12
C VAL A 12 32.56 -26.15 -23.63
N ALA A 13 31.96 -25.30 -24.46
CA ALA A 13 31.50 -23.98 -24.08
C ALA A 13 30.19 -24.13 -23.26
N LEU A 14 30.29 -24.00 -21.94
CA LEU A 14 29.11 -23.86 -21.07
C LEU A 14 28.49 -22.48 -21.29
N LEU A 15 27.39 -22.43 -22.04
CA LEU A 15 26.50 -21.26 -22.11
C LEU A 15 25.75 -21.14 -20.74
N LEU A 16 26.28 -20.29 -19.86
CA LEU A 16 25.55 -19.82 -18.69
C LEU A 16 24.45 -18.85 -19.17
N LEU A 17 23.28 -19.40 -19.50
CA LEU A 17 22.07 -18.63 -19.64
C LEU A 17 21.71 -18.09 -18.26
N GLY A 18 22.09 -16.84 -17.99
CA GLY A 18 21.70 -16.13 -16.79
C GLY A 18 20.17 -16.05 -16.73
N TYR A 19 19.59 -16.73 -15.75
CA TYR A 19 18.20 -16.51 -15.36
C TYR A 19 18.11 -15.11 -14.78
N TYR A 20 17.75 -14.12 -15.60
CA TYR A 20 17.24 -12.85 -15.10
C TYR A 20 15.78 -13.10 -14.72
N PRO A 21 15.41 -12.99 -13.43
CA PRO A 21 14.00 -12.98 -13.08
C PRO A 21 13.40 -11.78 -13.79
N LEU A 22 12.46 -12.02 -14.71
CA LEU A 22 11.64 -10.97 -15.28
C LEU A 22 10.92 -10.33 -14.09
N ALA A 23 11.33 -9.11 -13.74
CA ALA A 23 10.57 -8.31 -12.81
C ALA A 23 9.16 -8.20 -13.40
N GLN A 24 8.21 -8.91 -12.80
CA GLN A 24 6.81 -8.75 -13.18
C GLN A 24 6.44 -7.33 -12.80
N ALA A 25 6.19 -6.50 -13.82
CA ALA A 25 5.60 -5.20 -13.61
C ALA A 25 4.30 -5.40 -12.81
N ALA A 26 4.09 -4.57 -11.80
CA ALA A 26 2.82 -4.56 -11.07
C ALA A 26 1.67 -4.48 -12.09
N PRO A 27 0.54 -5.18 -11.87
CA PRO A 27 -0.61 -5.07 -12.74
C PRO A 27 -0.96 -3.60 -12.93
N ALA A 28 -1.22 -3.19 -14.18
CA ALA A 28 -1.63 -1.82 -14.44
C ALA A 28 -2.91 -1.52 -13.64
N ALA A 29 -2.87 -0.47 -12.84
CA ALA A 29 -4.04 -0.02 -12.08
C ALA A 29 -5.18 0.28 -13.06
N LYS A 30 -6.32 -0.39 -12.88
CA LYS A 30 -7.52 -0.14 -13.69
C LYS A 30 -8.40 0.84 -12.92
N LEU A 31 -8.31 2.11 -13.29
CA LEU A 31 -9.18 3.13 -12.71
C LEU A 31 -10.65 2.79 -13.03
N TRP A 32 -11.49 2.78 -12.00
CA TRP A 32 -12.93 2.62 -12.17
C TRP A 32 -13.52 3.93 -12.73
N ASP A 33 -14.36 3.84 -13.76
CA ASP A 33 -14.98 5.02 -14.39
C ASP A 33 -15.71 5.91 -13.38
N ARG A 34 -16.29 5.33 -12.35
CA ARG A 34 -16.94 6.04 -11.23
C ARG A 34 -16.02 7.10 -10.60
N TRP A 35 -14.74 6.77 -10.37
CA TRP A 35 -13.78 7.65 -9.69
C TRP A 35 -13.17 8.70 -10.62
N ASN A 36 -13.61 8.74 -11.88
CA ASN A 36 -13.34 9.86 -12.79
C ASN A 36 -14.18 11.10 -12.50
N ALA A 37 -15.27 10.97 -11.75
CA ALA A 37 -16.10 12.10 -11.36
C ALA A 37 -15.35 13.06 -10.42
N PHE A 38 -15.44 14.36 -10.69
CA PHE A 38 -14.91 15.41 -9.83
C PHE A 38 -15.61 16.74 -10.14
N ASN A 39 -15.59 17.65 -9.19
CA ASN A 39 -16.16 19.00 -9.37
C ASN A 39 -15.05 20.05 -9.45
N PRO A 40 -14.72 20.57 -10.65
CA PRO A 40 -13.67 21.56 -10.81
C PRO A 40 -14.02 22.94 -10.19
N ALA A 41 -15.31 23.21 -9.98
CA ALA A 41 -15.79 24.46 -9.39
C ALA A 41 -15.88 24.39 -7.85
N SER A 42 -15.71 23.21 -7.24
CA SER A 42 -15.80 23.05 -5.78
C SER A 42 -14.79 23.93 -5.06
N SER A 43 -15.22 24.64 -4.02
CA SER A 43 -14.34 25.34 -3.07
C SER A 43 -14.13 24.54 -1.78
N ALA A 44 -14.77 23.37 -1.66
CA ALA A 44 -14.67 22.52 -0.49
C ALA A 44 -13.23 22.01 -0.31
N THR A 45 -12.80 21.95 0.95
CA THR A 45 -11.50 21.42 1.36
C THR A 45 -11.72 20.33 2.41
N ILE A 46 -10.83 19.33 2.42
CA ILE A 46 -10.85 18.26 3.39
C ILE A 46 -9.88 18.61 4.52
N ASP A 47 -10.34 18.50 5.78
CA ASP A 47 -9.48 18.74 6.93
C ASP A 47 -8.63 17.49 7.26
N HIS A 48 -7.35 17.55 6.91
CA HIS A 48 -6.39 16.51 7.21
C HIS A 48 -5.57 16.79 8.48
N ARG A 49 -5.85 17.84 9.26
CA ARG A 49 -5.12 18.16 10.50
C ARG A 49 -5.20 17.05 11.55
N PRO A 50 -6.34 16.37 11.78
CA PRO A 50 -6.37 15.24 12.72
C PRO A 50 -5.37 14.12 12.34
N TRP A 51 -5.24 13.84 11.05
CA TRP A 51 -4.28 12.87 10.53
C TRP A 51 -2.84 13.34 10.66
N HIS A 52 -2.56 14.59 10.32
CA HIS A 52 -1.24 15.19 10.49
C HIS A 52 -0.77 15.12 11.94
N ASN A 53 -1.58 15.55 12.89
CA ASN A 53 -1.26 15.52 14.31
C ASN A 53 -1.05 14.08 14.82
N TRP A 54 -1.83 13.13 14.28
CA TRP A 54 -1.67 11.71 14.61
C TRP A 54 -0.32 11.19 14.12
N LEU A 55 0.08 11.51 12.90
CA LEU A 55 1.37 11.13 12.32
C LEU A 55 2.54 11.77 13.09
N GLU A 56 2.45 13.05 13.43
CA GLU A 56 3.48 13.74 14.22
C GLU A 56 3.71 13.08 15.59
N THR A 57 2.66 12.49 16.15
CA THR A 57 2.75 11.82 17.45
C THR A 57 3.41 10.44 17.37
N PHE A 58 3.10 9.67 16.31
CA PHE A 58 3.43 8.24 16.25
C PHE A 58 4.42 7.85 15.17
N VAL A 59 4.81 8.75 14.26
CA VAL A 59 5.85 8.47 13.28
C VAL A 59 7.20 8.90 13.81
N VAL A 60 8.13 7.97 13.87
CA VAL A 60 9.51 8.20 14.32
C VAL A 60 10.48 7.99 13.15
N SER A 61 11.45 8.89 13.04
CA SER A 61 12.51 8.77 12.03
C SER A 61 13.62 7.86 12.57
N GLY A 62 13.91 6.79 11.83
CA GLY A 62 15.02 5.91 12.13
C GLY A 62 16.38 6.52 11.76
N ALA A 63 17.46 6.06 12.40
CA ALA A 63 18.83 6.46 12.05
C ALA A 63 19.22 6.09 10.61
N ASP A 64 18.50 5.16 10.00
CA ASP A 64 18.62 4.72 8.59
C ASP A 64 17.82 5.61 7.61
N GLY A 65 17.20 6.69 8.09
CA GLY A 65 16.38 7.60 7.29
C GLY A 65 14.98 7.07 6.98
N ILE A 66 14.58 5.92 7.52
CA ILE A 66 13.25 5.35 7.29
C ILE A 66 12.30 5.76 8.43
N ASN A 67 11.16 6.35 8.06
CA ASN A 67 10.10 6.67 8.99
C ASN A 67 9.28 5.41 9.33
N ARG A 68 9.02 5.21 10.61
CA ARG A 68 8.26 4.06 11.13
C ARG A 68 7.17 4.50 12.08
N VAL A 69 6.04 3.80 12.06
CA VAL A 69 4.99 4.00 13.06
C VAL A 69 5.36 3.25 14.35
N ALA A 70 5.31 3.94 15.48
CA ALA A 70 5.59 3.37 16.81
C ALA A 70 4.34 2.64 17.35
N TYR A 71 3.94 1.53 16.70
CA TYR A 71 2.71 0.80 17.00
C TYR A 71 2.54 0.42 18.47
N ASN A 72 3.64 0.11 19.17
CA ASN A 72 3.63 -0.28 20.58
C ASN A 72 3.33 0.89 21.55
N GLN A 73 3.29 2.12 21.06
CA GLN A 73 2.96 3.31 21.86
C GLN A 73 1.51 3.78 21.66
N ILE A 74 0.80 3.21 20.69
CA ILE A 74 -0.56 3.61 20.32
C ILE A 74 -1.55 2.96 21.28
N THR A 75 -2.30 3.80 22.01
CA THR A 75 -3.36 3.35 22.91
C THR A 75 -4.68 3.14 22.16
N GLU A 76 -5.66 2.48 22.81
CA GLU A 76 -7.02 2.36 22.24
C GLU A 76 -7.67 3.72 21.98
N ALA A 77 -7.41 4.72 22.84
CA ALA A 77 -7.90 6.08 22.62
C ALA A 77 -7.27 6.74 21.38
N ASP A 78 -6.00 6.45 21.10
CA ASP A 78 -5.30 6.92 19.91
C ASP A 78 -5.83 6.24 18.65
N ARG A 79 -6.11 4.94 18.74
CA ARG A 79 -6.76 4.19 17.68
C ARG A 79 -8.18 4.71 17.41
N ALA A 80 -8.94 5.03 18.46
CA ALA A 80 -10.26 5.62 18.29
C ALA A 80 -10.20 6.98 17.56
N ARG A 81 -9.18 7.81 17.83
CA ARG A 81 -8.96 9.07 17.08
C ARG A 81 -8.65 8.82 15.61
N LEU A 82 -7.84 7.80 15.31
CA LEU A 82 -7.57 7.39 13.93
C LEU A 82 -8.86 6.96 13.22
N ARG A 83 -9.68 6.14 13.85
CA ARG A 83 -10.97 5.70 13.31
C ARG A 83 -11.94 6.85 13.10
N THR A 84 -12.02 7.80 14.03
CA THR A 84 -12.82 9.03 13.85
C THR A 84 -12.37 9.81 12.60
N TYR A 85 -11.08 9.87 12.32
CA TYR A 85 -10.59 10.49 11.09
C TYR A 85 -10.99 9.67 9.86
N ILE A 86 -10.84 8.35 9.87
CA ILE A 86 -11.29 7.47 8.77
C ILE A 86 -12.78 7.66 8.52
N ASP A 87 -13.61 7.66 9.57
CA ASP A 87 -15.06 7.85 9.48
C ASP A 87 -15.40 9.22 8.86
N SER A 88 -14.65 10.27 9.22
CA SER A 88 -14.84 11.60 8.63
C SER A 88 -14.54 11.63 7.13
N LEU A 89 -13.60 10.82 6.65
CA LEU A 89 -13.32 10.69 5.22
C LEU A 89 -14.40 9.86 4.51
N THR A 90 -14.78 8.71 5.07
CA THR A 90 -15.76 7.81 4.46
C THR A 90 -17.16 8.41 4.34
N ALA A 91 -17.48 9.41 5.16
CA ALA A 91 -18.73 10.16 5.10
C ALA A 91 -18.79 11.19 3.95
N LEU A 92 -17.68 11.47 3.26
CA LEU A 92 -17.63 12.48 2.20
C LEU A 92 -18.13 11.95 0.85
N SER A 93 -18.85 12.79 0.10
CA SER A 93 -19.07 12.59 -1.33
C SER A 93 -17.83 13.06 -2.08
N ILE A 94 -16.82 12.18 -2.20
CA ILE A 94 -15.51 12.59 -2.75
C ILE A 94 -15.60 13.04 -4.20
N SER A 95 -16.60 12.60 -4.96
CA SER A 95 -16.88 13.05 -6.33
C SER A 95 -17.20 14.56 -6.42
N ASP A 96 -17.62 15.19 -5.32
CA ASP A 96 -17.94 16.62 -5.27
C ASP A 96 -16.71 17.52 -5.04
N PHE A 97 -15.53 16.94 -4.93
CA PHE A 97 -14.30 17.68 -4.67
C PHE A 97 -13.44 17.87 -5.93
N LYS A 98 -12.54 18.87 -5.89
CA LYS A 98 -11.50 19.04 -6.91
C LYS A 98 -10.51 17.88 -6.91
N ARG A 99 -9.89 17.64 -8.06
CA ARG A 99 -8.94 16.55 -8.26
C ARG A 99 -7.75 16.54 -7.27
N ASN A 100 -7.25 17.71 -6.89
CA ASN A 100 -6.17 17.79 -5.90
C ASN A 100 -6.62 17.36 -4.50
N GLN A 101 -7.87 17.69 -4.10
CA GLN A 101 -8.46 17.23 -2.84
C GLN A 101 -8.69 15.70 -2.88
N GLN A 102 -9.22 15.19 -3.99
CA GLN A 102 -9.40 13.76 -4.19
C GLN A 102 -8.08 12.99 -4.07
N ARG A 103 -7.00 13.52 -4.66
CA ARG A 103 -5.67 12.87 -4.57
C ARG A 103 -5.18 12.80 -3.13
N ALA A 104 -5.26 13.87 -2.37
CA ALA A 104 -4.89 13.89 -0.96
C ALA A 104 -5.77 12.95 -0.13
N TYR A 105 -7.07 12.93 -0.42
CA TYR A 105 -8.04 12.05 0.22
C TYR A 105 -7.66 10.57 0.06
N TRP A 106 -7.47 10.09 -1.18
CA TRP A 106 -7.18 8.68 -1.45
C TRP A 106 -5.87 8.23 -0.80
N ILE A 107 -4.80 9.05 -0.90
CA ILE A 107 -3.50 8.75 -0.28
C ILE A 107 -3.64 8.64 1.25
N ASN A 108 -4.33 9.60 1.88
CA ASN A 108 -4.46 9.62 3.34
C ASN A 108 -5.39 8.51 3.84
N LEU A 109 -6.49 8.23 3.12
CA LEU A 109 -7.40 7.14 3.45
C LEU A 109 -6.70 5.78 3.38
N TYR A 110 -5.96 5.51 2.29
CA TYR A 110 -5.17 4.28 2.14
C TYR A 110 -4.21 4.08 3.33
N ASN A 111 -3.43 5.12 3.66
CA ASN A 111 -2.47 5.03 4.75
C ASN A 111 -3.15 4.85 6.12
N ALA A 112 -4.24 5.58 6.37
CA ALA A 112 -4.99 5.48 7.63
C ALA A 112 -5.61 4.08 7.81
N LEU A 113 -6.25 3.54 6.77
CA LEU A 113 -6.80 2.18 6.76
C LEU A 113 -5.71 1.12 6.95
N THR A 114 -4.55 1.31 6.30
CA THR A 114 -3.41 0.39 6.44
C THR A 114 -2.91 0.37 7.89
N ILE A 115 -2.81 1.51 8.55
CA ILE A 115 -2.39 1.57 9.95
C ILE A 115 -3.46 0.98 10.87
N ASP A 116 -4.74 1.26 10.66
CA ASP A 116 -5.82 0.72 11.51
C ASP A 116 -5.88 -0.81 11.43
N ILE A 117 -5.76 -1.40 10.24
CA ILE A 117 -5.76 -2.87 10.09
C ILE A 117 -4.51 -3.52 10.71
N VAL A 118 -3.35 -2.85 10.66
CA VAL A 118 -2.16 -3.32 11.38
C VAL A 118 -2.37 -3.27 12.88
N LEU A 119 -2.94 -2.18 13.43
CA LEU A 119 -3.27 -2.05 14.85
C LEU A 119 -4.26 -3.11 15.33
N GLU A 120 -5.20 -3.51 14.47
CA GLU A 120 -6.18 -4.56 14.80
C GLU A 120 -5.52 -5.92 15.06
N HIS A 121 -4.38 -6.18 14.41
CA HIS A 121 -3.70 -7.47 14.46
C HIS A 121 -2.37 -7.39 15.22
N PHE A 122 -2.01 -6.21 15.75
CA PHE A 122 -0.75 -6.03 16.47
C PHE A 122 -0.75 -6.77 17.82
N PRO A 123 0.37 -7.44 18.21
CA PRO A 123 1.67 -7.50 17.53
C PRO A 123 1.72 -8.55 16.38
N LEU A 124 2.41 -8.18 15.29
CA LEU A 124 2.63 -9.07 14.14
C LEU A 124 4.03 -8.82 13.55
N ASN A 125 4.58 -9.82 12.88
CA ASN A 125 5.90 -9.69 12.25
C ASN A 125 5.84 -9.01 10.87
N SER A 126 4.73 -9.19 10.16
CA SER A 126 4.53 -8.62 8.82
C SER A 126 3.06 -8.36 8.57
N ILE A 127 2.73 -7.28 7.87
CA ILE A 127 1.37 -7.01 7.36
C ILE A 127 0.85 -8.17 6.48
N ARG A 128 1.75 -8.95 5.88
CA ARG A 128 1.41 -10.15 5.09
C ARG A 128 0.81 -11.27 5.93
N ASP A 129 1.03 -11.27 7.25
CA ASP A 129 0.48 -12.26 8.17
C ASP A 129 -1.01 -12.02 8.44
N ILE A 130 -1.53 -10.84 8.08
CA ILE A 130 -2.96 -10.52 8.13
C ILE A 130 -3.63 -11.18 6.93
N SER A 131 -4.20 -12.38 7.14
CA SER A 131 -4.87 -13.10 6.07
C SER A 131 -6.18 -13.72 6.53
N ARG A 132 -7.16 -13.76 5.63
CA ARG A 132 -8.39 -14.54 5.81
C ARG A 132 -8.41 -15.66 4.77
N GLY A 133 -7.72 -16.78 5.07
CA GLY A 133 -7.74 -18.00 4.25
C GLY A 133 -6.37 -18.49 3.80
N LEU A 134 -6.33 -19.73 3.30
CA LEU A 134 -5.11 -20.49 2.98
C LEU A 134 -4.27 -19.91 1.83
N PHE A 135 -4.81 -18.99 1.04
CA PHE A 135 -4.17 -18.46 -0.18
C PHE A 135 -4.08 -16.93 -0.22
N SER A 136 -4.45 -16.21 0.85
CA SER A 136 -4.35 -14.76 0.89
C SER A 136 -3.16 -14.34 1.77
N SER A 137 -2.28 -13.51 1.22
CA SER A 137 -1.19 -12.88 1.96
C SER A 137 -1.49 -11.40 2.11
N GLY A 138 -1.70 -10.93 3.35
CA GLY A 138 -1.95 -9.53 3.66
C GLY A 138 -3.41 -9.07 3.51
N PRO A 139 -3.71 -7.83 3.94
CA PRO A 139 -5.07 -7.31 4.04
C PRO A 139 -5.58 -6.63 2.76
N TRP A 140 -4.80 -6.56 1.68
CA TRP A 140 -5.07 -5.73 0.51
C TRP A 140 -6.42 -5.98 -0.15
N ARG A 141 -6.95 -7.20 -0.06
CA ARG A 141 -8.25 -7.60 -0.62
C ARG A 141 -9.40 -7.59 0.39
N LEU A 142 -9.17 -7.14 1.61
CA LEU A 142 -10.23 -6.99 2.59
C LEU A 142 -11.01 -5.70 2.31
N LYS A 143 -12.33 -5.78 2.35
CA LYS A 143 -13.19 -4.59 2.26
C LYS A 143 -13.09 -3.83 3.58
N LEU A 144 -12.35 -2.71 3.57
CA LEU A 144 -12.02 -1.93 4.77
C LEU A 144 -12.80 -0.63 4.88
N ALA A 145 -13.34 -0.11 3.78
CA ALA A 145 -14.11 1.12 3.80
C ALA A 145 -15.26 1.08 2.79
N THR A 146 -16.31 1.85 3.04
CA THR A 146 -17.40 2.08 2.08
C THR A 146 -17.41 3.57 1.71
N ILE A 147 -17.19 3.89 0.44
CA ILE A 147 -17.13 5.26 -0.08
C ILE A 147 -18.24 5.42 -1.11
N GLU A 148 -19.13 6.40 -0.89
CA GLU A 148 -20.29 6.66 -1.77
C GLU A 148 -21.08 5.38 -2.10
N GLY A 149 -21.25 4.50 -1.09
CA GLY A 149 -21.96 3.24 -1.22
C GLY A 149 -21.16 2.06 -1.78
N GLU A 150 -19.93 2.27 -2.23
CA GLU A 150 -19.05 1.21 -2.73
C GLU A 150 -18.10 0.71 -1.64
N ALA A 151 -18.11 -0.61 -1.41
CA ALA A 151 -17.17 -1.23 -0.49
C ALA A 151 -15.82 -1.44 -1.18
N LEU A 152 -14.76 -0.82 -0.65
CA LEU A 152 -13.42 -0.80 -1.23
C LEU A 152 -12.40 -1.58 -0.41
N THR A 153 -11.46 -2.18 -1.13
CA THR A 153 -10.24 -2.79 -0.58
C THR A 153 -9.07 -1.81 -0.70
N LEU A 154 -7.92 -2.12 -0.10
CA LEU A 154 -6.70 -1.35 -0.34
C LEU A 154 -6.27 -1.43 -1.81
N ASP A 155 -6.38 -2.62 -2.44
CA ASP A 155 -6.09 -2.80 -3.87
C ASP A 155 -7.01 -1.94 -4.78
N ASP A 156 -8.26 -1.68 -4.37
CA ASP A 156 -9.19 -0.81 -5.12
C ASP A 156 -8.83 0.68 -5.00
N ILE A 157 -8.12 1.08 -3.93
CA ILE A 157 -7.75 2.48 -3.66
C ILE A 157 -6.40 2.83 -4.30
N GLU A 158 -5.48 1.87 -4.44
CA GLU A 158 -4.14 2.06 -4.98
C GLU A 158 -4.17 2.39 -6.50
#